data_284acab3bb9510a56f5fa3df8f7bae4c
#
_entry.id   284acab3bb9510a56f5fa3df8f7bae4c
#
_cell.length_a   1.000
_cell.length_b   1.000
_cell.length_c   1.000
_cell.angle_alpha   90.00
_cell.angle_beta   90.00
_cell.angle_gamma   90.00
#
_symmetry.space_group_name_H-M   'P 1'
#
loop_
_entity.id
_entity.type
_entity.pdbx_description
1 polymer ?
#
loop_
_entity_poly.entity_id
_entity_poly.type
_entity_poly.pdbx_seq_one_letter_code
_entity_poly.pdbx_strand_id
1 'polypeptide(L)'
;MLLLVLACLCAGVTALAEEKERETVSLGSKGQLVVRIQQRLMDLGYYSYKPTGSYQAVTRRAVLAYERAAGVRQDGRLTPEEQDGLFSAWASRAPFAASVPLSFTAQSSYFQVTGELWDWSDVKKQLTEGETYAVTNCATGESCQMVYAGGENHAHMTPAKQAMNGQMLTKWLGESNSYYKIAVTVTIGDKRVAASLQYNNDVAHVYFQGSTSQVLNYSDAEHDSLIRRAAGH
;
A
#
# COMPACT_ATOMS: atom_id res chain seq x y z
N MET A 1 -60.37 -52.31 -5.45
CA MET A 1 -59.94 -51.03 -6.06
C MET A 1 -59.02 -50.34 -5.05
N LEU A 2 -57.74 -50.60 -5.20
CA LEU A 2 -56.68 -50.17 -4.24
C LEU A 2 -55.91 -49.03 -4.83
N LEU A 3 -56.08 -47.85 -4.26
CA LEU A 3 -55.34 -46.67 -4.68
C LEU A 3 -53.95 -46.64 -4.01
N LEU A 4 -52.90 -46.78 -4.79
CA LEU A 4 -51.54 -46.63 -4.37
C LEU A 4 -51.20 -45.12 -4.40
N VAL A 5 -51.02 -44.54 -3.23
CA VAL A 5 -50.45 -43.15 -3.12
C VAL A 5 -48.95 -43.26 -3.08
N LEU A 6 -48.29 -42.81 -4.15
CA LEU A 6 -46.84 -42.73 -4.26
C LEU A 6 -46.37 -41.43 -3.61
N ALA A 7 -45.86 -41.53 -2.39
CA ALA A 7 -45.23 -40.41 -1.72
C ALA A 7 -43.81 -40.18 -2.30
N CYS A 8 -43.64 -39.10 -3.04
CA CYS A 8 -42.34 -38.67 -3.53
C CYS A 8 -41.59 -38.00 -2.37
N LEU A 9 -40.65 -38.70 -1.75
CA LEU A 9 -39.69 -38.10 -0.82
C LEU A 9 -38.65 -37.33 -1.63
N CYS A 10 -38.83 -36.02 -1.74
CA CYS A 10 -37.73 -35.11 -2.13
C CYS A 10 -36.79 -34.97 -0.95
N ALA A 11 -35.73 -35.77 -0.93
CA ALA A 11 -34.60 -35.56 -0.05
C ALA A 11 -33.88 -34.29 -0.52
N GLY A 12 -34.20 -33.18 0.13
CA GLY A 12 -33.41 -31.94 0.03
C GLY A 12 -32.05 -32.21 0.65
N VAL A 13 -31.03 -32.38 -0.20
CA VAL A 13 -29.65 -32.31 0.22
C VAL A 13 -29.37 -30.84 0.48
N THR A 14 -29.57 -30.39 1.71
CA THR A 14 -28.97 -29.16 2.19
C THR A 14 -27.49 -29.41 2.27
N ALA A 15 -26.74 -28.93 1.27
CA ALA A 15 -25.31 -28.77 1.37
C ALA A 15 -25.08 -27.72 2.46
N LEU A 16 -24.88 -28.19 3.68
CA LEU A 16 -24.22 -27.40 4.72
C LEU A 16 -22.80 -27.17 4.21
N ALA A 17 -22.57 -26.03 3.59
CA ALA A 17 -21.21 -25.51 3.44
C ALA A 17 -20.67 -25.41 4.87
N GLU A 18 -19.73 -26.28 5.20
CA GLU A 18 -18.97 -26.24 6.44
C GLU A 18 -18.32 -24.87 6.44
N GLU A 19 -18.89 -23.90 7.17
CA GLU A 19 -18.31 -22.59 7.40
C GLU A 19 -17.05 -22.85 8.24
N LYS A 20 -15.93 -22.97 7.54
CA LYS A 20 -14.64 -23.15 8.18
C LYS A 20 -14.46 -22.00 9.16
N GLU A 21 -14.57 -22.30 10.44
CA GLU A 21 -14.43 -21.35 11.53
C GLU A 21 -13.12 -20.57 11.31
N ARG A 22 -13.25 -19.27 11.10
CA ARG A 22 -12.10 -18.42 10.83
C ARG A 22 -11.27 -18.31 12.10
N GLU A 23 -9.98 -18.55 11.98
CA GLU A 23 -9.07 -18.58 13.11
C GLU A 23 -8.64 -17.17 13.53
N THR A 24 -8.45 -16.98 14.84
CA THR A 24 -7.76 -15.81 15.38
C THR A 24 -6.30 -15.83 14.94
N VAL A 25 -5.84 -14.75 14.35
CA VAL A 25 -4.45 -14.60 13.89
C VAL A 25 -3.64 -13.83 14.93
N SER A 26 -2.48 -14.38 15.32
CA SER A 26 -1.65 -13.83 16.39
C SER A 26 -0.17 -14.13 16.17
N LEU A 27 0.67 -13.71 17.11
CA LEU A 27 2.10 -14.00 17.09
C LEU A 27 2.36 -15.50 16.88
N GLY A 28 3.16 -15.84 15.87
CA GLY A 28 3.47 -17.20 15.44
C GLY A 28 2.59 -17.75 14.32
N SER A 29 1.43 -17.15 14.03
CA SER A 29 0.59 -17.54 12.89
C SER A 29 1.35 -17.38 11.57
N LYS A 30 1.04 -18.26 10.60
CA LYS A 30 1.68 -18.26 9.27
C LYS A 30 0.67 -18.54 8.17
N GLY A 31 1.01 -18.16 6.94
CA GLY A 31 0.24 -18.50 5.75
C GLY A 31 -0.35 -17.29 5.02
N GLN A 32 -1.19 -17.58 4.02
CA GLN A 32 -1.75 -16.57 3.13
C GLN A 32 -2.63 -15.54 3.83
N LEU A 33 -3.35 -15.93 4.88
CA LEU A 33 -4.14 -14.99 5.66
C LEU A 33 -3.24 -13.93 6.33
N VAL A 34 -2.07 -14.35 6.85
CA VAL A 34 -1.09 -13.42 7.42
C VAL A 34 -0.53 -12.46 6.36
N VAL A 35 -0.24 -12.96 5.14
CA VAL A 35 0.17 -12.10 4.01
C VAL A 35 -0.90 -11.04 3.75
N ARG A 36 -2.16 -11.43 3.63
CA ARG A 36 -3.28 -10.50 3.40
C ARG A 36 -3.43 -9.47 4.51
N ILE A 37 -3.31 -9.90 5.77
CA ILE A 37 -3.35 -9.00 6.93
C ILE A 37 -2.20 -8.00 6.89
N GLN A 38 -0.97 -8.46 6.66
CA GLN A 38 0.21 -7.59 6.55
C GLN A 38 0.05 -6.58 5.41
N GLN A 39 -0.46 -7.04 4.28
CA GLN A 39 -0.75 -6.17 3.14
C GLN A 39 -1.81 -5.12 3.51
N ARG A 40 -2.92 -5.56 4.11
CA ARG A 40 -3.98 -4.61 4.50
C ARG A 40 -3.51 -3.60 5.54
N LEU A 41 -2.71 -4.03 6.51
CA LEU A 41 -2.09 -3.13 7.48
C LEU A 41 -1.13 -2.13 6.79
N MET A 42 -0.47 -2.54 5.72
CA MET A 42 0.36 -1.66 4.90
C MET A 42 -0.50 -0.62 4.15
N ASP A 43 -1.59 -1.04 3.52
CA ASP A 43 -2.54 -0.15 2.82
C ASP A 43 -3.17 0.88 3.77
N LEU A 44 -3.36 0.50 5.03
CA LEU A 44 -3.89 1.37 6.07
C LEU A 44 -2.81 2.23 6.76
N GLY A 45 -1.53 2.01 6.46
CA GLY A 45 -0.41 2.77 6.98
C GLY A 45 0.15 2.28 8.31
N TYR A 46 -0.15 1.07 8.76
CA TYR A 46 0.37 0.51 10.02
C TYR A 46 1.57 -0.41 9.85
N TYR A 47 1.86 -0.85 8.64
CA TYR A 47 2.91 -1.84 8.36
C TYR A 47 3.75 -1.40 7.15
N SER A 48 5.08 -1.35 7.32
CA SER A 48 6.01 -0.84 6.30
C SER A 48 7.00 -1.88 5.77
N TYR A 49 6.79 -3.14 6.12
CA TYR A 49 7.69 -4.21 5.69
C TYR A 49 7.04 -5.08 4.62
N LYS A 50 7.88 -5.78 3.86
CA LYS A 50 7.39 -6.77 2.92
C LYS A 50 6.53 -7.82 3.64
N PRO A 51 5.30 -8.08 3.20
CA PRO A 51 4.49 -9.15 3.73
C PRO A 51 5.18 -10.50 3.58
N THR A 52 5.46 -11.15 4.70
CA THR A 52 6.23 -12.40 4.74
C THR A 52 5.36 -13.63 4.93
N GLY A 53 4.10 -13.43 5.29
CA GLY A 53 3.22 -14.52 5.71
C GLY A 53 3.58 -15.12 7.08
N SER A 54 4.47 -14.48 7.83
CA SER A 54 4.79 -14.86 9.21
C SER A 54 4.43 -13.74 10.16
N TYR A 55 3.53 -14.00 11.09
CA TYR A 55 3.11 -13.05 12.11
C TYR A 55 4.17 -12.96 13.21
N GLN A 56 5.05 -11.99 13.10
CA GLN A 56 6.13 -11.75 14.03
C GLN A 56 5.89 -10.46 14.85
N ALA A 57 6.85 -10.09 15.70
CA ALA A 57 6.76 -8.91 16.58
C ALA A 57 6.43 -7.61 15.83
N VAL A 58 6.94 -7.47 14.60
CA VAL A 58 6.67 -6.29 13.75
C VAL A 58 5.20 -6.26 13.31
N THR A 59 4.63 -7.40 12.91
CA THR A 59 3.21 -7.51 12.57
C THR A 59 2.34 -7.25 13.80
N ARG A 60 2.73 -7.79 14.96
CA ARG A 60 2.03 -7.53 16.22
C ARG A 60 1.98 -6.05 16.57
N ARG A 61 3.07 -5.31 16.37
CA ARG A 61 3.09 -3.85 16.60
C ARG A 61 2.14 -3.11 15.69
N ALA A 62 2.09 -3.50 14.41
CA ALA A 62 1.17 -2.92 13.45
C ALA A 62 -0.29 -3.19 13.82
N VAL A 63 -0.60 -4.40 14.24
CA VAL A 63 -1.95 -4.77 14.71
C VAL A 63 -2.33 -3.97 15.96
N LEU A 64 -1.45 -3.86 16.96
CA LEU A 64 -1.69 -3.04 18.16
C LEU A 64 -1.98 -1.56 17.81
N ALA A 65 -1.30 -1.01 16.80
CA ALA A 65 -1.55 0.35 16.35
C ALA A 65 -2.91 0.47 15.63
N TYR A 66 -3.28 -0.51 14.83
CA TYR A 66 -4.60 -0.60 14.21
C TYR A 66 -5.71 -0.73 15.27
N GLU A 67 -5.60 -1.66 16.21
CA GLU A 67 -6.55 -1.88 17.29
C GLU A 67 -6.80 -0.60 18.10
N ARG A 68 -5.74 0.15 18.40
CA ARG A 68 -5.84 1.45 19.08
C ARG A 68 -6.66 2.45 18.24
N ALA A 69 -6.40 2.54 16.96
CA ALA A 69 -7.10 3.47 16.07
C ALA A 69 -8.55 3.04 15.81
N ALA A 70 -8.81 1.74 15.79
CA ALA A 70 -10.14 1.15 15.65
C ALA A 70 -10.97 1.20 16.96
N GLY A 71 -10.35 1.54 18.09
CA GLY A 71 -11.02 1.57 19.40
C GLY A 71 -11.40 0.19 19.93
N VAL A 72 -10.72 -0.86 19.47
CA VAL A 72 -10.93 -2.23 19.93
C VAL A 72 -9.88 -2.65 20.97
N ARG A 73 -10.00 -3.86 21.50
CA ARG A 73 -9.05 -4.39 22.49
C ARG A 73 -7.64 -4.47 21.91
N GLN A 74 -6.66 -3.89 22.59
CA GLN A 74 -5.26 -3.83 22.16
C GLN A 74 -4.48 -5.03 22.72
N ASP A 75 -4.62 -6.20 22.12
CA ASP A 75 -3.85 -7.38 22.54
C ASP A 75 -2.90 -7.91 21.45
N GLY A 76 -2.96 -7.33 20.26
CA GLY A 76 -2.12 -7.70 19.13
C GLY A 76 -2.51 -9.04 18.54
N ARG A 77 -3.80 -9.36 18.56
CA ARG A 77 -4.42 -10.54 17.95
C ARG A 77 -5.58 -10.06 17.09
N LEU A 78 -5.87 -10.74 16.02
CA LEU A 78 -7.01 -10.42 15.17
C LEU A 78 -8.01 -11.57 15.24
N THR A 79 -9.09 -11.38 15.97
CA THR A 79 -10.25 -12.27 15.93
C THR A 79 -10.91 -12.23 14.56
N PRO A 80 -11.80 -13.17 14.21
CA PRO A 80 -12.54 -13.11 12.95
C PRO A 80 -13.28 -11.78 12.75
N GLU A 81 -13.89 -11.24 13.80
CA GLU A 81 -14.62 -9.97 13.76
C GLU A 81 -13.68 -8.78 13.52
N GLU A 82 -12.52 -8.78 14.15
CA GLU A 82 -11.50 -7.74 13.95
C GLU A 82 -10.86 -7.84 12.56
N GLN A 83 -10.75 -9.05 12.00
CA GLN A 83 -10.36 -9.24 10.60
C GLN A 83 -11.39 -8.64 9.65
N ASP A 84 -12.70 -8.82 9.91
CA ASP A 84 -13.75 -8.18 9.11
C ASP A 84 -13.65 -6.66 9.19
N GLY A 85 -13.44 -6.12 10.39
CA GLY A 85 -13.18 -4.70 10.58
C GLY A 85 -11.96 -4.22 9.80
N LEU A 86 -10.85 -4.95 9.87
CA LEU A 86 -9.62 -4.63 9.15
C LEU A 86 -9.79 -4.62 7.63
N PHE A 87 -10.56 -5.57 7.08
CA PHE A 87 -10.79 -5.68 5.65
C PHE A 87 -11.97 -4.84 5.15
N SER A 88 -12.69 -4.17 6.04
CA SER A 88 -13.81 -3.30 5.68
C SER A 88 -13.35 -2.05 4.92
N ALA A 89 -14.26 -1.45 4.15
CA ALA A 89 -14.02 -0.15 3.50
C ALA A 89 -13.83 1.00 4.51
N TRP A 90 -14.29 0.80 5.75
CA TRP A 90 -14.27 1.78 6.85
C TRP A 90 -13.15 1.52 7.86
N ALA A 91 -12.22 0.62 7.56
CA ALA A 91 -11.10 0.33 8.44
C ALA A 91 -10.32 1.59 8.79
N SER A 92 -10.06 1.78 10.07
CA SER A 92 -9.31 2.94 10.57
C SER A 92 -7.91 2.98 9.97
N ARG A 93 -7.53 4.14 9.44
CA ARG A 93 -6.18 4.37 8.91
C ARG A 93 -5.26 4.82 10.04
N ALA A 94 -3.95 4.59 9.87
CA ALA A 94 -2.97 5.12 10.80
C ALA A 94 -3.11 6.65 10.93
N PRO A 95 -2.92 7.23 12.13
CA PRO A 95 -3.11 8.68 12.35
C PRO A 95 -2.33 9.54 11.34
N PHE A 96 -1.21 9.08 10.89
CA PHE A 96 -0.44 9.74 9.84
C PHE A 96 -1.03 9.53 8.45
N ALA A 97 -1.51 8.35 8.13
CA ALA A 97 -2.25 8.10 6.90
C ALA A 97 -3.62 8.82 6.91
N ALA A 98 -4.18 9.06 8.10
CA ALA A 98 -5.39 9.85 8.30
C ALA A 98 -5.10 11.36 8.39
N SER A 99 -3.90 11.77 8.81
CA SER A 99 -3.48 13.18 8.85
C SER A 99 -2.96 13.70 7.51
N VAL A 100 -2.76 12.84 6.51
CA VAL A 100 -2.83 13.27 5.12
C VAL A 100 -4.33 13.56 4.88
N PRO A 101 -4.77 14.82 4.95
CA PRO A 101 -6.19 15.11 5.03
C PRO A 101 -6.90 14.59 3.79
N LEU A 102 -8.02 13.89 3.98
CA LEU A 102 -9.04 13.77 2.93
C LEU A 102 -9.55 15.16 2.46
N SER A 103 -9.27 16.22 3.22
CA SER A 103 -9.41 17.62 2.80
C SER A 103 -8.50 18.01 1.64
N PHE A 104 -7.59 17.13 1.21
CA PHE A 104 -6.84 17.30 -0.02
C PHE A 104 -7.69 17.25 -1.29
N THR A 105 -8.92 16.78 -1.25
CA THR A 105 -9.82 16.91 -2.41
C THR A 105 -10.16 18.36 -2.76
N ALA A 106 -10.02 19.29 -1.81
CA ALA A 106 -10.18 20.73 -2.06
C ALA A 106 -8.85 21.43 -2.37
N GLN A 107 -7.70 20.80 -2.16
CA GLN A 107 -6.37 21.36 -2.39
C GLN A 107 -5.66 20.83 -3.63
N SER A 108 -6.38 20.11 -4.51
CA SER A 108 -5.82 19.64 -5.79
C SER A 108 -5.40 20.77 -6.73
N SER A 109 -5.73 22.01 -6.43
CA SER A 109 -5.31 23.20 -7.19
C SER A 109 -3.93 23.76 -6.77
N TYR A 110 -3.19 23.11 -5.86
CA TYR A 110 -1.98 23.66 -5.27
C TYR A 110 -0.74 22.78 -5.34
N PHE A 111 -0.70 21.77 -6.16
CA PHE A 111 0.60 21.20 -6.48
C PHE A 111 1.40 22.24 -7.29
N GLN A 112 2.58 22.59 -6.79
CA GLN A 112 3.49 23.51 -7.47
C GLN A 112 4.06 22.88 -8.74
N VAL A 113 4.09 21.55 -8.78
CA VAL A 113 4.65 20.78 -9.88
C VAL A 113 3.72 19.60 -10.20
N THR A 114 3.42 19.45 -11.48
CA THR A 114 2.69 18.30 -12.02
C THR A 114 3.48 17.63 -13.14
N GLY A 115 3.12 16.41 -13.52
CA GLY A 115 3.75 15.62 -14.58
C GLY A 115 2.75 14.92 -15.47
N GLU A 116 3.23 14.29 -16.52
CA GLU A 116 2.45 13.46 -17.45
C GLU A 116 2.18 12.09 -16.83
N LEU A 117 1.02 11.49 -17.12
CA LEU A 117 0.75 10.09 -16.76
C LEU A 117 1.43 9.17 -17.77
N TRP A 118 2.33 8.32 -17.30
CA TRP A 118 2.97 7.28 -18.11
C TRP A 118 2.79 5.94 -17.42
N ASP A 119 2.50 4.90 -18.20
CA ASP A 119 2.45 3.55 -17.69
C ASP A 119 3.84 3.04 -17.29
N TRP A 120 3.91 2.26 -16.24
CA TRP A 120 5.16 1.67 -15.74
C TRP A 120 5.92 0.91 -16.82
N SER A 121 5.22 0.19 -17.67
CA SER A 121 5.82 -0.54 -18.78
C SER A 121 6.60 0.35 -19.77
N ASP A 122 6.20 1.60 -19.91
CA ASP A 122 6.88 2.56 -20.79
C ASP A 122 7.97 3.33 -20.04
N VAL A 123 7.71 3.71 -18.80
CA VAL A 123 8.71 4.30 -17.91
C VAL A 123 9.92 3.37 -17.76
N LYS A 124 9.68 2.08 -17.52
CA LYS A 124 10.74 1.08 -17.33
C LYS A 124 11.69 0.99 -18.52
N LYS A 125 11.21 1.23 -19.74
CA LYS A 125 12.04 1.24 -20.95
C LYS A 125 12.95 2.48 -21.06
N GLN A 126 12.61 3.56 -20.36
CA GLN A 126 13.33 4.83 -20.37
C GLN A 126 14.32 4.98 -19.20
N LEU A 127 14.16 4.16 -18.17
CA LEU A 127 15.05 4.19 -17.01
C LEU A 127 16.24 3.25 -17.23
N THR A 128 17.44 3.74 -16.94
CA THR A 128 18.69 2.97 -17.00
C THR A 128 19.22 2.76 -15.59
N GLU A 129 19.49 1.52 -15.21
CA GLU A 129 20.06 1.19 -13.89
C GLU A 129 21.43 1.88 -13.71
N GLY A 130 21.63 2.44 -12.53
CA GLY A 130 22.80 3.22 -12.17
C GLY A 130 22.73 4.70 -12.56
N GLU A 131 21.81 5.10 -13.43
CA GLU A 131 21.60 6.50 -13.81
C GLU A 131 20.82 7.28 -12.73
N THR A 132 21.06 8.58 -12.70
CA THR A 132 20.48 9.49 -11.71
C THR A 132 19.33 10.29 -12.29
N TYR A 133 18.21 10.31 -11.60
CA TYR A 133 16.98 11.01 -11.97
C TYR A 133 16.58 12.02 -10.89
N ALA A 134 16.08 13.18 -11.31
CA ALA A 134 15.50 14.15 -10.40
C ALA A 134 14.08 13.71 -10.00
N VAL A 135 13.86 13.55 -8.71
CA VAL A 135 12.55 13.31 -8.11
C VAL A 135 12.10 14.57 -7.40
N THR A 136 10.94 15.10 -7.78
CA THR A 136 10.42 16.38 -7.29
C THR A 136 9.15 16.16 -6.50
N ASN A 137 9.09 16.66 -5.27
CA ASN A 137 7.88 16.66 -4.45
C ASN A 137 6.84 17.61 -5.04
N CYS A 138 5.68 17.11 -5.43
CA CYS A 138 4.64 17.92 -6.07
C CYS A 138 4.11 19.05 -5.18
N ALA A 139 4.06 18.83 -3.87
CA ALA A 139 3.51 19.81 -2.93
C ALA A 139 4.49 20.97 -2.65
N THR A 140 5.79 20.71 -2.60
CA THR A 140 6.80 21.71 -2.21
C THR A 140 7.63 22.25 -3.37
N GLY A 141 7.66 21.51 -4.50
CA GLY A 141 8.54 21.80 -5.64
C GLY A 141 10.03 21.49 -5.38
N GLU A 142 10.37 21.00 -4.18
CA GLU A 142 11.74 20.58 -3.87
C GLU A 142 12.10 19.31 -4.62
N SER A 143 13.36 19.20 -5.05
CA SER A 143 13.85 18.04 -5.79
C SER A 143 15.03 17.40 -5.11
N CYS A 144 15.11 16.07 -5.19
CA CYS A 144 16.30 15.30 -4.82
C CYS A 144 16.76 14.44 -5.99
N GLN A 145 18.03 14.05 -5.96
CA GLN A 145 18.64 13.19 -6.96
C GLN A 145 18.62 11.74 -6.47
N MET A 146 18.08 10.86 -7.28
CA MET A 146 17.89 9.44 -6.97
C MET A 146 18.52 8.59 -8.06
N VAL A 147 19.26 7.56 -7.66
CA VAL A 147 19.84 6.57 -8.58
C VAL A 147 18.81 5.45 -8.78
N TYR A 148 18.49 5.15 -10.02
CA TYR A 148 17.62 4.01 -10.34
C TYR A 148 18.36 2.69 -10.13
N ALA A 149 17.79 1.80 -9.33
CA ALA A 149 18.35 0.51 -8.94
C ALA A 149 17.54 -0.69 -9.48
N GLY A 150 16.80 -0.49 -10.55
CA GLY A 150 15.96 -1.52 -11.12
C GLY A 150 14.56 -1.59 -10.52
N GLY A 151 13.89 -2.71 -10.72
CA GLY A 151 12.54 -2.99 -10.21
C GLY A 151 11.67 -3.65 -11.28
N GLU A 152 10.91 -4.68 -10.88
CA GLU A 152 10.04 -5.40 -11.80
C GLU A 152 8.65 -4.74 -11.87
N ASN A 153 8.05 -4.49 -10.74
CA ASN A 153 6.66 -4.04 -10.61
C ASN A 153 6.52 -2.53 -10.39
N HIS A 154 7.57 -1.87 -9.95
CA HIS A 154 7.73 -0.44 -9.76
C HIS A 154 9.21 -0.11 -9.66
N ALA A 155 9.59 1.16 -9.75
CA ALA A 155 10.99 1.57 -9.69
C ALA A 155 11.51 1.52 -8.24
N HIS A 156 12.69 0.95 -8.07
CA HIS A 156 13.51 1.10 -6.88
C HIS A 156 14.55 2.19 -7.13
N MET A 157 14.64 3.13 -6.22
CA MET A 157 15.64 4.20 -6.29
C MET A 157 16.34 4.39 -4.95
N THR A 158 17.58 4.79 -4.99
CA THR A 158 18.37 5.13 -3.81
C THR A 158 18.84 6.58 -3.88
N PRO A 159 18.94 7.29 -2.75
CA PRO A 159 19.41 8.68 -2.77
C PRO A 159 20.83 8.76 -3.34
N ALA A 160 21.01 9.55 -4.40
CA ALA A 160 22.34 9.92 -4.85
C ALA A 160 22.98 10.80 -3.77
N LYS A 161 24.24 10.51 -3.37
CA LYS A 161 24.92 11.21 -2.25
C LYS A 161 24.05 11.17 -0.97
N GLN A 162 23.97 9.99 -0.36
CA GLN A 162 23.08 9.61 0.75
C GLN A 162 22.85 10.70 1.81
N ALA A 163 23.92 11.38 2.26
CA ALA A 163 23.81 12.38 3.32
C ALA A 163 22.88 13.55 3.01
N MET A 164 22.85 14.03 1.78
CA MET A 164 22.08 15.21 1.39
C MET A 164 20.67 14.84 0.90
N ASN A 165 20.55 13.89 0.00
CA ASN A 165 19.26 13.50 -0.57
C ASN A 165 18.47 12.60 0.39
N GLY A 166 19.15 11.80 1.24
CA GLY A 166 18.49 11.04 2.31
C GLY A 166 17.85 11.95 3.35
N GLN A 167 18.51 13.05 3.74
CA GLN A 167 17.92 14.07 4.61
C GLN A 167 16.69 14.74 3.98
N MET A 168 16.72 14.97 2.66
CA MET A 168 15.56 15.52 1.94
C MET A 168 14.37 14.56 1.99
N LEU A 169 14.59 13.28 1.78
CA LEU A 169 13.54 12.28 1.89
C LEU A 169 12.98 12.17 3.32
N THR A 170 13.86 12.25 4.33
CA THR A 170 13.43 12.32 5.73
C THR A 170 12.58 13.56 6.02
N LYS A 171 12.95 14.70 5.46
CA LYS A 171 12.15 15.93 5.56
C LYS A 171 10.77 15.79 4.92
N TRP A 172 10.68 15.11 3.76
CA TRP A 172 9.41 14.93 3.04
C TRP A 172 8.50 13.90 3.69
N LEU A 173 9.08 12.85 4.28
CA LEU A 173 8.38 11.64 4.70
C LEU A 173 8.39 11.42 6.21
N GLY A 174 9.11 12.26 6.98
CA GLY A 174 9.34 12.07 8.40
C GLY A 174 10.48 11.09 8.70
N GLU A 175 10.84 10.95 9.98
CA GLU A 175 11.90 10.03 10.40
C GLU A 175 11.51 8.58 10.14
N SER A 176 12.41 7.88 9.55
CA SER A 176 12.53 6.46 9.19
C SER A 176 11.32 5.52 9.36
N ASN A 177 11.09 4.70 8.37
CA ASN A 177 10.03 3.69 8.26
C ASN A 177 8.65 4.29 8.01
N SER A 178 8.62 5.26 7.14
CA SER A 178 7.38 5.95 6.90
C SER A 178 6.43 5.07 6.08
N TYR A 179 5.27 4.95 6.63
CA TYR A 179 4.06 4.56 5.94
C TYR A 179 3.63 5.63 4.92
N TYR A 180 4.39 6.73 4.84
CA TYR A 180 4.04 7.87 4.01
C TYR A 180 4.29 7.57 2.56
N LYS A 181 3.29 7.88 1.79
CA LYS A 181 3.36 7.99 0.36
C LYS A 181 3.13 9.44 -0.02
N ILE A 182 3.90 9.95 -0.93
CA ILE A 182 3.75 11.32 -1.42
C ILE A 182 3.63 11.35 -2.94
N ALA A 183 2.93 12.36 -3.45
CA ALA A 183 2.90 12.65 -4.86
C ALA A 183 4.22 13.29 -5.29
N VAL A 184 4.85 12.72 -6.28
CA VAL A 184 6.11 13.21 -6.85
C VAL A 184 6.04 13.21 -8.37
N THR A 185 6.98 13.91 -9.01
CA THR A 185 7.31 13.69 -10.42
C THR A 185 8.73 13.18 -10.53
N VAL A 186 8.98 12.34 -11.54
CA VAL A 186 10.33 11.91 -11.94
C VAL A 186 10.64 12.56 -13.28
N THR A 187 11.79 13.22 -13.38
CA THR A 187 12.23 13.81 -14.65
C THR A 187 12.95 12.74 -15.48
N ILE A 188 12.40 12.43 -16.64
CA ILE A 188 12.93 11.45 -17.61
C ILE A 188 13.11 12.19 -18.94
N GLY A 189 14.37 12.40 -19.36
CA GLY A 189 14.67 13.29 -20.47
C GLY A 189 14.21 14.73 -20.20
N ASP A 190 13.35 15.25 -21.07
CA ASP A 190 12.74 16.58 -20.94
C ASP A 190 11.34 16.55 -20.28
N LYS A 191 10.86 15.38 -19.92
CA LYS A 191 9.52 15.16 -19.38
C LYS A 191 9.51 14.99 -17.86
N ARG A 192 8.48 15.54 -17.23
CA ARG A 192 8.11 15.20 -15.85
C ARG A 192 7.02 14.15 -15.89
N VAL A 193 7.26 13.01 -15.26
CA VAL A 193 6.34 11.89 -15.22
C VAL A 193 5.75 11.79 -13.81
N ALA A 194 4.43 11.77 -13.73
CA ALA A 194 3.69 11.67 -12.48
C ALA A 194 3.92 10.32 -11.80
N ALA A 195 4.20 10.36 -10.51
CA ALA A 195 4.53 9.20 -9.71
C ALA A 195 4.09 9.37 -8.26
N SER A 196 4.15 8.30 -7.52
CA SER A 196 4.03 8.27 -6.07
C SER A 196 5.28 7.63 -5.47
N LEU A 197 5.76 8.15 -4.36
CA LEU A 197 6.97 7.69 -3.69
C LEU A 197 6.67 7.25 -2.26
N GLN A 198 7.20 6.08 -1.90
CA GLN A 198 7.32 5.58 -0.53
C GLN A 198 8.78 5.28 -0.24
N TYR A 199 9.28 5.65 0.94
CA TYR A 199 10.67 5.42 1.33
C TYR A 199 10.76 4.46 2.50
N ASN A 200 11.48 3.37 2.33
CA ASN A 200 11.61 2.33 3.34
C ASN A 200 12.97 1.63 3.24
N ASN A 201 13.65 1.44 4.36
CA ASN A 201 14.94 0.74 4.43
C ASN A 201 15.98 1.26 3.41
N ASP A 202 16.15 2.57 3.33
CA ASP A 202 17.08 3.25 2.42
C ASP A 202 16.79 3.09 0.92
N VAL A 203 15.62 2.51 0.58
CA VAL A 203 15.13 2.39 -0.79
C VAL A 203 13.85 3.20 -0.96
N ALA A 204 13.81 4.01 -1.99
CA ALA A 204 12.58 4.65 -2.44
C ALA A 204 11.87 3.74 -3.45
N HIS A 205 10.66 3.40 -3.14
CA HIS A 205 9.74 2.70 -4.01
C HIS A 205 8.91 3.74 -4.76
N VAL A 206 9.16 3.87 -6.06
CA VAL A 206 8.51 4.87 -6.91
C VAL A 206 7.54 4.17 -7.85
N TYR A 207 6.27 4.51 -7.70
CA TYR A 207 5.15 3.92 -8.44
C TYR A 207 4.69 4.90 -9.52
N PHE A 208 4.50 4.38 -10.70
CA PHE A 208 3.91 5.04 -11.86
C PHE A 208 2.55 4.41 -12.18
N GLN A 209 1.80 4.95 -13.13
CA GLN A 209 0.54 4.33 -13.55
C GLN A 209 0.76 2.86 -13.92
N GLY A 210 -0.13 1.98 -13.47
CA GLY A 210 -0.02 0.54 -13.72
C GLY A 210 1.06 -0.20 -12.95
N SER A 211 1.83 0.49 -12.06
CA SER A 211 2.73 -0.18 -11.13
C SER A 211 1.98 -1.06 -10.15
N THR A 212 2.61 -2.16 -9.74
CA THR A 212 2.02 -3.10 -8.77
C THR A 212 2.96 -3.35 -7.59
N SER A 213 2.43 -3.92 -6.52
CA SER A 213 3.23 -4.36 -5.39
C SER A 213 4.07 -5.59 -5.75
N GLN A 214 5.27 -5.72 -5.18
CA GLN A 214 6.16 -6.86 -5.43
C GLN A 214 5.61 -8.21 -4.93
N VAL A 215 4.74 -8.19 -3.93
CA VAL A 215 4.35 -9.40 -3.21
C VAL A 215 3.12 -10.07 -3.80
N LEU A 216 2.13 -9.30 -4.20
CA LEU A 216 0.83 -9.82 -4.65
C LEU A 216 0.47 -9.36 -6.06
N ASN A 217 1.36 -8.64 -6.72
CA ASN A 217 1.18 -8.12 -8.08
C ASN A 217 -0.17 -7.40 -8.28
N TYR A 218 -0.60 -6.61 -7.31
CA TYR A 218 -1.83 -5.82 -7.39
C TYR A 218 -1.54 -4.32 -7.24
N SER A 219 -2.43 -3.49 -7.77
CA SER A 219 -2.33 -2.03 -7.64
C SER A 219 -2.68 -1.59 -6.22
N ASP A 220 -2.01 -0.55 -5.74
CA ASP A 220 -2.26 0.10 -4.46
C ASP A 220 -3.06 1.38 -4.71
N ALA A 221 -4.32 1.40 -4.25
CA ALA A 221 -5.25 2.50 -4.50
C ALA A 221 -4.74 3.87 -3.98
N GLU A 222 -3.90 3.89 -2.94
CA GLU A 222 -3.31 5.12 -2.44
C GLU A 222 -2.21 5.62 -3.37
N HIS A 223 -1.33 4.73 -3.87
CA HIS A 223 -0.37 5.08 -4.91
C HIS A 223 -1.08 5.60 -6.16
N ASP A 224 -2.11 4.89 -6.64
CA ASP A 224 -2.89 5.30 -7.82
C ASP A 224 -3.53 6.68 -7.64
N SER A 225 -4.08 6.97 -6.46
CA SER A 225 -4.64 8.29 -6.13
C SER A 225 -3.58 9.39 -6.16
N LEU A 226 -2.40 9.14 -5.59
CA LEU A 226 -1.29 10.09 -5.57
C LEU A 226 -0.71 10.34 -6.96
N ILE A 227 -0.61 9.30 -7.80
CA ILE A 227 -0.15 9.41 -9.18
C ILE A 227 -1.07 10.30 -9.99
N ARG A 228 -2.40 10.08 -9.93
CA ARG A 228 -3.38 10.95 -10.63
C ARG A 228 -3.27 12.39 -10.16
N ARG A 229 -3.13 12.63 -8.87
CA ARG A 229 -2.95 13.97 -8.32
C ARG A 229 -1.64 14.60 -8.76
N ALA A 230 -0.54 13.83 -8.84
CA ALA A 230 0.72 14.28 -9.41
C ALA A 230 0.59 14.65 -10.90
N ALA A 231 -0.42 14.12 -11.60
CA ALA A 231 -0.75 14.47 -12.98
C ALA A 231 -1.76 15.64 -13.09
N GLY A 232 -2.26 16.15 -11.97
CA GLY A 232 -3.23 17.26 -11.97
C GLY A 232 -4.69 16.84 -12.11
N HIS A 233 -5.01 15.57 -11.78
CA HIS A 233 -6.37 14.99 -11.85
C HIS A 233 -6.99 14.73 -10.48
#